data_3bae36ac21a971b422eb9ac87b628d96
#
_entry.id   3bae36ac21a971b422eb9ac87b628d96
#
_cell.length_a   1.000
_cell.length_b   1.000
_cell.length_c   1.000
_cell.angle_alpha   90.00
_cell.angle_beta   90.00
_cell.angle_gamma   90.00
#
_symmetry.space_group_name_H-M   'P 1'
#
loop_
_entity.id
_entity.type
_entity.pdbx_description
1 polymer ?
#
loop_
_entity_poly.entity_id
_entity_poly.type
_entity_poly.pdbx_seq_one_letter_code
_entity_poly.pdbx_strand_id
1 'polypeptide(L)'
;MATARTAPVKKTPARQKAAPKVRKGTRASESASPAAPEESSARKRVVKTATRKAASTDDRAARVASRQRRLQDQEKAKDARAAKKATKKSATQAGARRQPEKMPAQTIAKPGNEHELSLAPRFLAPDYVGSGKLKGMRAIVTGGDSGIGRAVAVLYAREGADVAVLHLDEHEDADITRQHVEREGGRCVVIAGDVRDPKFCNRAVKQVAKAFGGIDILVNNAAFQLHCHRLE
;
A
#
# COMPACT_ATOMS: atom_id res chain seq x y z
N MET A 1 52.91 32.07 17.50
CA MET A 1 53.44 32.16 16.12
C MET A 1 53.69 30.75 15.62
N ALA A 2 52.84 30.24 14.76
CA ALA A 2 53.12 29.11 13.86
C ALA A 2 51.99 29.05 12.84
N THR A 3 52.27 29.51 11.65
CA THR A 3 51.39 29.55 10.48
C THR A 3 51.47 28.20 9.76
N ALA A 4 50.35 27.45 9.69
CA ALA A 4 50.26 26.26 8.89
C ALA A 4 49.76 26.60 7.47
N ARG A 5 50.58 26.26 6.47
CA ARG A 5 50.36 26.43 5.03
C ARG A 5 49.40 25.35 4.52
N THR A 6 48.32 25.77 3.84
CA THR A 6 47.42 24.92 3.07
C THR A 6 48.03 24.61 1.70
N ALA A 7 48.08 23.33 1.31
CA ALA A 7 48.48 22.87 -0.04
C ALA A 7 47.25 22.76 -0.96
N PRO A 8 47.38 23.00 -2.29
CA PRO A 8 46.28 23.01 -3.22
C PRO A 8 45.91 21.59 -3.71
N VAL A 9 44.61 21.36 -3.79
CA VAL A 9 44.00 20.13 -4.33
C VAL A 9 44.03 20.16 -5.86
N LYS A 10 44.61 19.12 -6.49
CA LYS A 10 44.66 18.92 -7.93
C LYS A 10 43.31 18.45 -8.45
N LYS A 11 42.76 19.16 -9.45
CA LYS A 11 41.57 18.75 -10.21
C LYS A 11 41.95 17.73 -11.27
N THR A 12 41.26 16.58 -11.27
CA THR A 12 41.35 15.56 -12.32
C THR A 12 40.27 15.80 -13.38
N PRO A 13 40.55 15.69 -14.68
CA PRO A 13 39.60 15.98 -15.73
C PRO A 13 38.61 14.85 -16.00
N ALA A 14 37.38 15.21 -16.35
CA ALA A 14 36.29 14.34 -16.69
C ALA A 14 36.53 13.61 -18.01
N ARG A 15 36.32 12.29 -18.00
CA ARG A 15 36.35 11.39 -19.15
C ARG A 15 34.97 11.34 -19.84
N GLN A 16 34.86 11.99 -20.98
CA GLN A 16 33.72 11.88 -21.89
C GLN A 16 33.68 10.47 -22.50
N LYS A 17 32.55 9.78 -22.39
CA LYS A 17 32.25 8.57 -23.15
C LYS A 17 31.25 8.87 -24.25
N ALA A 18 31.68 8.53 -25.48
CA ALA A 18 30.95 8.72 -26.72
C ALA A 18 29.71 7.78 -26.84
N ALA A 19 28.70 8.26 -27.53
CA ALA A 19 27.48 7.53 -27.88
C ALA A 19 27.69 6.60 -29.09
N PRO A 20 27.03 5.45 -29.20
CA PRO A 20 27.09 4.61 -30.38
C PRO A 20 26.13 5.06 -31.49
N LYS A 21 26.62 5.04 -32.73
CA LYS A 21 25.94 5.39 -33.99
C LYS A 21 24.88 4.35 -34.36
N VAL A 22 23.68 4.84 -34.72
CA VAL A 22 22.62 4.07 -35.34
C VAL A 22 22.97 3.85 -36.84
N ARG A 23 22.99 2.61 -37.29
CA ARG A 23 23.10 2.21 -38.70
C ARG A 23 21.70 2.19 -39.34
N LYS A 24 21.51 3.00 -40.39
CA LYS A 24 20.43 2.87 -41.37
C LYS A 24 20.75 1.71 -42.32
N GLY A 25 19.80 0.80 -42.46
CA GLY A 25 19.79 -0.22 -43.50
C GLY A 25 18.51 -0.12 -44.29
N THR A 26 18.61 0.39 -45.53
CA THR A 26 17.58 0.38 -46.56
C THR A 26 17.61 -0.95 -47.29
N ARG A 27 16.48 -1.56 -47.56
CA ARG A 27 16.24 -2.27 -48.86
C ARG A 27 14.75 -2.50 -49.06
N ALA A 28 14.34 -2.05 -50.23
CA ALA A 28 13.04 -2.24 -50.86
C ALA A 28 12.98 -3.56 -51.62
N SER A 29 11.79 -4.03 -51.91
CA SER A 29 11.23 -4.66 -53.12
C SER A 29 10.03 -5.49 -52.68
N GLU A 30 8.90 -5.19 -53.15
CA GLU A 30 8.18 -5.40 -54.42
C GLU A 30 7.18 -6.57 -54.32
N SER A 31 5.96 -6.17 -54.59
CA SER A 31 4.90 -6.74 -55.40
C SER A 31 4.10 -7.95 -54.90
N ALA A 32 2.83 -7.79 -54.77
CA ALA A 32 1.78 -8.35 -55.59
C ALA A 32 0.43 -8.38 -54.85
N SER A 33 -0.52 -7.62 -55.36
CA SER A 33 -1.94 -7.90 -55.21
C SER A 33 -2.33 -8.95 -56.25
N PRO A 34 -3.33 -9.80 -56.01
CA PRO A 34 -4.64 -9.45 -56.53
C PRO A 34 -5.87 -9.98 -55.75
N ALA A 35 -6.99 -9.37 -56.11
CA ALA A 35 -8.36 -9.86 -56.19
C ALA A 35 -9.16 -10.14 -54.89
N ALA A 36 -10.19 -9.33 -54.74
CA ALA A 36 -11.43 -9.68 -54.09
C ALA A 36 -12.18 -10.78 -54.86
N PRO A 37 -13.07 -11.55 -54.20
CA PRO A 37 -14.46 -11.31 -54.45
C PRO A 37 -15.42 -11.41 -53.26
N GLU A 38 -16.48 -10.67 -53.42
CA GLU A 38 -17.87 -11.00 -53.17
C GLU A 38 -18.48 -11.01 -51.77
N GLU A 39 -19.49 -10.23 -51.73
CA GLU A 39 -20.51 -9.99 -50.71
C GLU A 39 -21.11 -11.27 -50.12
N SER A 40 -21.24 -11.29 -48.80
CA SER A 40 -22.25 -12.10 -48.14
C SER A 40 -22.77 -11.37 -46.91
N SER A 41 -24.00 -10.93 -47.08
CA SER A 41 -25.03 -10.56 -46.08
C SER A 41 -24.61 -10.20 -44.66
N ALA A 42 -24.61 -8.89 -44.43
CA ALA A 42 -24.56 -8.25 -43.14
C ALA A 42 -25.75 -8.63 -42.26
N ARG A 43 -25.52 -9.46 -41.24
CA ARG A 43 -26.36 -9.48 -40.06
C ARG A 43 -25.86 -8.35 -39.15
N LYS A 44 -26.58 -7.24 -39.13
CA LYS A 44 -26.41 -6.15 -38.17
C LYS A 44 -26.62 -6.70 -36.74
N ARG A 45 -25.57 -7.10 -36.09
CA ARG A 45 -25.55 -7.30 -34.64
C ARG A 45 -25.49 -5.91 -33.99
N VAL A 46 -26.64 -5.41 -33.57
CA VAL A 46 -26.71 -4.25 -32.68
C VAL A 46 -26.04 -4.63 -31.37
N VAL A 47 -24.76 -4.30 -31.25
CA VAL A 47 -24.06 -4.34 -29.96
C VAL A 47 -24.58 -3.15 -29.18
N LYS A 48 -25.53 -3.39 -28.27
CA LYS A 48 -25.86 -2.44 -27.21
C LYS A 48 -24.63 -2.28 -26.36
N THR A 49 -23.81 -1.29 -26.65
CA THR A 49 -22.80 -0.77 -25.73
C THR A 49 -23.52 -0.14 -24.55
N ALA A 50 -23.79 -0.96 -23.54
CA ALA A 50 -24.15 -0.45 -22.23
C ALA A 50 -22.96 0.37 -21.74
N THR A 51 -23.07 1.68 -21.78
CA THR A 51 -22.16 2.61 -21.13
C THR A 51 -22.16 2.30 -19.64
N ARG A 52 -21.25 1.42 -19.21
CA ARG A 52 -20.94 1.22 -17.79
C ARG A 52 -20.35 2.54 -17.30
N LYS A 53 -21.20 3.35 -16.65
CA LYS A 53 -20.77 4.50 -15.88
C LYS A 53 -19.64 4.02 -14.97
N ALA A 54 -18.43 4.56 -15.15
CA ALA A 54 -17.31 4.19 -14.31
C ALA A 54 -17.68 4.53 -12.87
N ALA A 55 -17.80 3.51 -12.02
CA ALA A 55 -18.04 3.72 -10.60
C ALA A 55 -16.90 4.57 -10.03
N SER A 56 -17.23 5.52 -9.14
CA SER A 56 -16.23 6.32 -8.46
C SER A 56 -15.26 5.41 -7.69
N THR A 57 -14.06 5.90 -7.37
CA THR A 57 -13.09 5.14 -6.56
C THR A 57 -13.68 4.75 -5.21
N ASP A 58 -14.51 5.61 -4.62
CA ASP A 58 -15.20 5.37 -3.36
C ASP A 58 -16.24 4.25 -3.47
N ASP A 59 -17.06 4.23 -4.54
CA ASP A 59 -17.98 3.12 -4.81
C ASP A 59 -17.28 1.77 -4.94
N ARG A 60 -16.05 1.78 -5.46
CA ARG A 60 -15.26 0.57 -5.63
C ARG A 60 -14.70 0.09 -4.30
N ALA A 61 -14.16 0.99 -3.47
CA ALA A 61 -13.68 0.69 -2.13
C ALA A 61 -14.81 0.13 -1.25
N ALA A 62 -15.97 0.78 -1.24
CA ALA A 62 -17.15 0.33 -0.51
C ALA A 62 -17.64 -1.06 -0.93
N ARG A 63 -17.59 -1.38 -2.25
CA ARG A 63 -17.91 -2.74 -2.76
C ARG A 63 -16.91 -3.79 -2.27
N VAL A 64 -15.63 -3.44 -2.18
CA VAL A 64 -14.60 -4.33 -1.66
C VAL A 64 -14.82 -4.60 -0.17
N ALA A 65 -15.04 -3.57 0.62
CA ALA A 65 -15.36 -3.68 2.04
C ALA A 65 -16.61 -4.54 2.27
N SER A 66 -17.68 -4.33 1.48
CA SER A 66 -18.89 -5.15 1.54
C SER A 66 -18.63 -6.62 1.21
N ARG A 67 -17.76 -6.91 0.23
CA ARG A 67 -17.34 -8.28 -0.10
C ARG A 67 -16.57 -8.92 1.05
N GLN A 68 -15.66 -8.18 1.68
CA GLN A 68 -14.90 -8.66 2.84
C GLN A 68 -15.82 -9.01 4.02
N ARG A 69 -16.81 -8.14 4.31
CA ARG A 69 -17.83 -8.41 5.35
C ARG A 69 -18.60 -9.69 5.08
N ARG A 70 -19.06 -9.92 3.84
CA ARG A 70 -19.75 -11.17 3.47
C ARG A 70 -18.88 -12.42 3.66
N LEU A 71 -17.58 -12.34 3.31
CA LEU A 71 -16.65 -13.45 3.53
C LEU A 71 -16.47 -13.72 5.04
N GLN A 72 -16.35 -12.69 5.84
CA GLN A 72 -16.26 -12.79 7.30
C GLN A 72 -17.51 -13.48 7.89
N ASP A 73 -18.71 -13.11 7.44
CA ASP A 73 -19.95 -13.70 7.92
C ASP A 73 -20.07 -15.18 7.55
N GLN A 74 -19.59 -15.56 6.35
CA GLN A 74 -19.50 -16.97 5.94
C GLN A 74 -18.55 -17.77 6.84
N GLU A 75 -17.37 -17.23 7.18
CA GLU A 75 -16.43 -17.87 8.08
C GLU A 75 -16.98 -17.96 9.52
N LYS A 76 -17.58 -16.88 10.06
CA LYS A 76 -18.25 -16.93 11.35
C LYS A 76 -19.29 -18.04 11.43
N ALA A 77 -20.07 -18.24 10.36
CA ALA A 77 -21.07 -19.30 10.29
C ALA A 77 -20.43 -20.71 10.30
N LYS A 78 -19.26 -20.89 9.66
CA LYS A 78 -18.48 -22.11 9.70
C LYS A 78 -17.90 -22.36 11.10
N ASP A 79 -17.31 -21.31 11.70
CA ASP A 79 -16.70 -21.38 13.02
C ASP A 79 -17.72 -21.73 14.12
N ALA A 80 -18.91 -21.13 14.06
CA ALA A 80 -20.00 -21.45 14.97
C ALA A 80 -20.44 -22.94 14.90
N ARG A 81 -20.29 -23.56 13.72
CA ARG A 81 -20.54 -25.01 13.56
C ARG A 81 -19.39 -25.86 14.09
N ALA A 82 -18.13 -25.38 13.98
CA ALA A 82 -16.92 -26.07 14.43
C ALA A 82 -16.73 -25.96 15.96
N ALA A 83 -17.07 -24.80 16.55
CA ALA A 83 -16.90 -24.53 18.00
C ALA A 83 -17.69 -25.45 18.92
N LYS A 84 -18.75 -26.13 18.43
CA LYS A 84 -19.48 -27.18 19.19
C LYS A 84 -18.66 -28.44 19.43
N LYS A 85 -17.44 -28.56 18.88
CA LYS A 85 -16.60 -29.77 18.90
C LYS A 85 -15.20 -29.63 19.53
N ALA A 86 -14.74 -28.46 19.95
CA ALA A 86 -13.36 -28.27 20.35
C ALA A 86 -13.16 -27.89 21.82
N THR A 87 -12.37 -28.70 22.54
CA THR A 87 -11.78 -28.35 23.85
C THR A 87 -10.65 -27.36 23.70
N LYS A 88 -10.72 -26.24 24.41
CA LYS A 88 -9.68 -25.14 24.35
C LYS A 88 -8.36 -25.61 24.97
N LYS A 89 -7.27 -25.54 24.21
CA LYS A 89 -5.90 -25.48 24.73
C LYS A 89 -5.41 -24.04 24.73
N SER A 90 -4.81 -23.59 25.84
CA SER A 90 -4.20 -22.25 25.92
C SER A 90 -2.84 -22.23 25.25
N ALA A 91 -2.54 -21.17 24.51
CA ALA A 91 -1.21 -20.92 23.95
C ALA A 91 -0.33 -20.22 24.98
N THR A 92 0.91 -20.69 25.16
CA THR A 92 1.91 -20.08 26.03
C THR A 92 2.91 -19.28 25.20
N GLN A 93 3.18 -18.05 25.61
CA GLN A 93 4.17 -17.19 24.97
C GLN A 93 5.17 -16.69 26.02
N ALA A 94 6.46 -16.81 25.71
CA ALA A 94 7.54 -16.41 26.63
C ALA A 94 7.79 -14.89 26.60
N GLY A 95 8.18 -14.31 27.74
CA GLY A 95 8.60 -12.93 27.88
C GLY A 95 7.68 -12.06 28.74
N ALA A 96 8.18 -10.90 29.13
CA ALA A 96 7.40 -9.92 29.89
C ALA A 96 6.31 -9.30 29.03
N ARG A 97 5.05 -9.50 29.42
CA ARG A 97 3.90 -8.98 28.67
C ARG A 97 3.45 -7.64 29.25
N ARG A 98 3.35 -6.66 28.39
CA ARG A 98 2.66 -5.40 28.70
C ARG A 98 1.17 -5.43 28.30
N GLN A 99 0.72 -6.50 27.67
CA GLN A 99 -0.66 -6.79 27.30
C GLN A 99 -1.24 -7.88 28.24
N PRO A 100 -2.54 -7.95 28.44
CA PRO A 100 -3.16 -8.99 29.27
C PRO A 100 -2.84 -10.38 28.71
N GLU A 101 -2.72 -11.35 29.61
CA GLU A 101 -2.42 -12.74 29.26
C GLU A 101 -3.55 -13.37 28.41
N LYS A 102 -4.80 -12.98 28.70
CA LYS A 102 -5.97 -13.33 27.92
C LYS A 102 -6.45 -12.11 27.18
N MET A 103 -6.37 -12.14 25.85
CA MET A 103 -6.96 -11.10 25.02
C MET A 103 -8.50 -11.21 25.05
N PRO A 104 -9.23 -10.08 25.13
CA PRO A 104 -10.68 -10.09 25.06
C PRO A 104 -11.14 -10.70 23.72
N ALA A 105 -12.14 -11.57 23.79
CA ALA A 105 -12.77 -12.12 22.59
C ALA A 105 -13.65 -11.04 21.96
N GLN A 106 -13.19 -10.46 20.87
CA GLN A 106 -13.92 -9.44 20.13
C GLN A 106 -13.91 -9.76 18.64
N THR A 107 -15.02 -9.49 17.96
CA THR A 107 -15.13 -9.60 16.51
C THR A 107 -15.71 -8.32 15.98
N ILE A 108 -14.96 -7.64 15.13
CA ILE A 108 -15.38 -6.42 14.43
C ILE A 108 -15.69 -6.73 12.96
N ALA A 109 -16.56 -5.91 12.36
CA ALA A 109 -16.94 -6.06 10.96
C ALA A 109 -15.76 -5.72 10.03
N LYS A 110 -15.56 -6.51 8.97
CA LYS A 110 -14.53 -6.21 7.97
C LYS A 110 -14.88 -4.93 7.16
N PRO A 111 -13.87 -4.13 6.82
CA PRO A 111 -12.42 -4.37 6.92
C PRO A 111 -11.87 -4.40 8.35
N GLY A 112 -12.49 -3.75 9.31
CA GLY A 112 -12.12 -3.75 10.71
C GLY A 112 -11.49 -2.44 11.13
N ASN A 113 -12.22 -1.65 11.94
CA ASN A 113 -11.74 -0.40 12.47
C ASN A 113 -10.98 -0.65 13.78
N GLU A 114 -9.74 -0.17 13.86
CA GLU A 114 -8.90 -0.38 15.05
C GLU A 114 -9.44 0.34 16.28
N HIS A 115 -10.05 1.51 16.09
CA HIS A 115 -10.62 2.29 17.19
C HIS A 115 -11.82 1.60 17.87
N GLU A 116 -12.46 0.62 17.23
CA GLU A 116 -13.53 -0.19 17.82
C GLU A 116 -12.99 -1.30 18.75
N LEU A 117 -11.67 -1.52 18.79
CA LEU A 117 -11.08 -2.56 19.64
C LEU A 117 -11.12 -2.16 21.11
N SER A 118 -11.62 -3.05 21.98
CA SER A 118 -11.64 -2.87 23.43
C SER A 118 -10.23 -2.78 24.03
N LEU A 119 -9.24 -3.38 23.37
CA LEU A 119 -7.84 -3.32 23.71
C LEU A 119 -7.05 -2.82 22.50
N ALA A 120 -6.71 -1.55 22.49
CA ALA A 120 -5.99 -0.92 21.41
C ALA A 120 -4.58 -1.50 21.23
N PRO A 121 -4.11 -1.69 19.97
CA PRO A 121 -2.73 -2.04 19.68
C PRO A 121 -1.73 -1.00 20.21
N ARG A 122 -0.55 -1.47 20.57
CA ARG A 122 0.54 -0.62 21.07
C ARG A 122 1.49 -0.29 19.93
N PHE A 123 1.40 0.89 19.35
CA PHE A 123 2.17 1.30 18.17
C PHE A 123 3.15 2.46 18.43
N LEU A 124 3.06 3.12 19.59
CA LEU A 124 3.83 4.35 19.84
C LEU A 124 5.29 4.11 20.18
N ALA A 125 5.67 2.90 20.66
CA ALA A 125 7.04 2.59 21.12
C ALA A 125 7.68 3.73 21.95
N PRO A 126 7.17 4.04 23.15
CA PRO A 126 7.53 5.25 23.92
C PRO A 126 9.01 5.29 24.32
N ASP A 127 9.64 4.11 24.44
CA ASP A 127 11.04 3.99 24.82
C ASP A 127 12.01 4.13 23.62
N TYR A 128 11.48 4.24 22.40
CA TYR A 128 12.29 4.38 21.20
C TYR A 128 12.49 5.85 20.83
N VAL A 129 13.75 6.30 20.83
CA VAL A 129 14.14 7.64 20.40
C VAL A 129 14.64 7.57 18.97
N GLY A 130 14.06 8.37 18.07
CA GLY A 130 14.49 8.47 16.69
C GLY A 130 15.91 9.00 16.57
N SER A 131 16.67 8.47 15.62
CA SER A 131 18.05 8.87 15.34
C SER A 131 18.24 9.55 13.99
N GLY A 132 17.12 9.82 13.27
CA GLY A 132 17.12 10.50 11.99
C GLY A 132 17.59 9.62 10.81
N LYS A 133 17.46 8.29 10.92
CA LYS A 133 17.87 7.32 9.87
C LYS A 133 17.16 7.53 8.56
N LEU A 134 15.93 8.05 8.58
CA LEU A 134 15.09 8.28 7.41
C LEU A 134 14.91 9.78 7.11
N LYS A 135 15.79 10.62 7.65
CA LYS A 135 15.68 12.08 7.47
C LYS A 135 15.66 12.46 6.00
N GLY A 136 14.58 13.13 5.59
CA GLY A 136 14.36 13.58 4.22
C GLY A 136 13.91 12.50 3.25
N MET A 137 13.73 11.26 3.70
CA MET A 137 13.13 10.19 2.90
C MET A 137 11.61 10.31 2.84
N ARG A 138 11.02 9.74 1.80
CA ARG A 138 9.60 9.80 1.48
C ARG A 138 9.07 8.38 1.32
N ALA A 139 8.16 8.00 2.20
CA ALA A 139 7.65 6.65 2.27
C ALA A 139 6.17 6.56 1.86
N ILE A 140 5.80 5.48 1.19
CA ILE A 140 4.42 5.04 1.03
C ILE A 140 4.23 3.81 1.91
N VAL A 141 3.17 3.80 2.73
CA VAL A 141 2.76 2.65 3.54
C VAL A 141 1.35 2.26 3.14
N THR A 142 1.18 1.09 2.53
CA THR A 142 -0.14 0.55 2.21
C THR A 142 -0.74 -0.13 3.44
N GLY A 143 -2.03 0.11 3.74
CA GLY A 143 -2.66 -0.32 4.99
C GLY A 143 -1.98 0.33 6.20
N GLY A 144 -1.59 1.61 6.06
CA GLY A 144 -0.93 2.37 7.12
C GLY A 144 -1.90 3.00 8.12
N ASP A 145 -3.18 2.77 7.97
CA ASP A 145 -4.26 3.28 8.82
C ASP A 145 -4.25 2.66 10.22
N SER A 146 -3.83 1.41 10.35
CA SER A 146 -3.97 0.65 11.60
C SER A 146 -2.84 -0.36 11.81
N GLY A 147 -2.81 -0.99 12.98
CA GLY A 147 -1.95 -2.11 13.33
C GLY A 147 -0.48 -1.91 13.03
N ILE A 148 0.10 -2.86 12.29
CA ILE A 148 1.51 -2.85 11.90
C ILE A 148 1.84 -1.66 11.00
N GLY A 149 0.95 -1.35 10.03
CA GLY A 149 1.14 -0.24 9.10
C GLY A 149 1.20 1.11 9.81
N ARG A 150 0.31 1.36 10.78
CA ARG A 150 0.35 2.55 11.63
C ARG A 150 1.67 2.64 12.42
N ALA A 151 2.09 1.53 13.04
CA ALA A 151 3.36 1.49 13.78
C ALA A 151 4.55 1.87 12.89
N VAL A 152 4.60 1.33 11.67
CA VAL A 152 5.64 1.67 10.68
C VAL A 152 5.56 3.15 10.30
N ALA A 153 4.37 3.67 9.99
CA ALA A 153 4.17 5.07 9.59
C ALA A 153 4.67 6.05 10.67
N VAL A 154 4.27 5.81 11.92
CA VAL A 154 4.65 6.66 13.06
C VAL A 154 6.17 6.59 13.33
N LEU A 155 6.76 5.39 13.31
CA LEU A 155 8.19 5.24 13.54
C LEU A 155 9.04 5.80 12.39
N TYR A 156 8.57 5.72 11.15
CA TYR A 156 9.24 6.35 10.01
C TYR A 156 9.25 7.87 10.14
N ALA A 157 8.13 8.46 10.57
CA ALA A 157 8.07 9.89 10.84
C ALA A 157 9.02 10.29 11.98
N ARG A 158 9.10 9.50 13.07
CA ARG A 158 10.06 9.70 14.16
C ARG A 158 11.51 9.63 13.70
N GLU A 159 11.80 8.83 12.69
CA GLU A 159 13.13 8.79 12.04
C GLU A 159 13.33 9.89 11.00
N GLY A 160 12.35 10.78 10.80
CA GLY A 160 12.46 11.98 9.97
C GLY A 160 11.97 11.82 8.53
N ALA A 161 11.17 10.78 8.22
CA ALA A 161 10.55 10.61 6.91
C ALA A 161 9.22 11.35 6.77
N ASP A 162 8.88 11.75 5.54
CA ASP A 162 7.51 12.07 5.14
C ASP A 162 6.76 10.79 4.77
N VAL A 163 5.52 10.64 5.20
CA VAL A 163 4.78 9.38 5.05
C VAL A 163 3.45 9.58 4.35
N ALA A 164 3.23 8.81 3.28
CA ALA A 164 1.92 8.66 2.66
C ALA A 164 1.27 7.36 3.13
N VAL A 165 0.06 7.46 3.68
CA VAL A 165 -0.75 6.35 4.14
C VAL A 165 -1.80 6.03 3.09
N LEU A 166 -1.79 4.81 2.55
CA LEU A 166 -2.83 4.31 1.66
C LEU A 166 -3.72 3.33 2.45
N HIS A 167 -5.03 3.55 2.43
CA HIS A 167 -6.01 2.71 3.11
C HIS A 167 -7.21 2.42 2.18
N LEU A 168 -8.07 1.47 2.54
CA LEU A 168 -9.21 1.11 1.71
C LEU A 168 -10.45 1.96 2.03
N ASP A 169 -10.95 1.90 3.25
CA ASP A 169 -12.24 2.52 3.68
C ASP A 169 -12.19 2.97 5.16
N GLU A 170 -11.07 2.79 5.84
CA GLU A 170 -10.88 3.05 7.28
C GLU A 170 -10.44 4.50 7.50
N HIS A 171 -11.32 5.47 7.16
CA HIS A 171 -10.98 6.90 7.16
C HIS A 171 -10.60 7.44 8.55
N GLU A 172 -11.33 7.05 9.60
CA GLU A 172 -11.08 7.52 10.97
C GLU A 172 -9.72 7.01 11.49
N ASP A 173 -9.41 5.72 11.26
CA ASP A 173 -8.14 5.13 11.66
C ASP A 173 -6.95 5.74 10.88
N ALA A 174 -7.16 6.04 9.60
CA ALA A 174 -6.16 6.71 8.78
C ALA A 174 -5.91 8.16 9.25
N ASP A 175 -6.95 8.87 9.69
CA ASP A 175 -6.82 10.23 10.24
C ASP A 175 -6.08 10.21 11.59
N ILE A 176 -6.33 9.22 12.44
CA ILE A 176 -5.58 9.00 13.68
C ILE A 176 -4.09 8.79 13.35
N THR A 177 -3.77 7.97 12.36
CA THR A 177 -2.38 7.74 11.93
C THR A 177 -1.73 9.01 11.43
N ARG A 178 -2.44 9.81 10.60
CA ARG A 178 -1.97 11.11 10.13
C ARG A 178 -1.58 12.03 11.29
N GLN A 179 -2.44 12.16 12.29
CA GLN A 179 -2.18 12.99 13.46
C GLN A 179 -0.93 12.55 14.22
N HIS A 180 -0.69 11.24 14.34
CA HIS A 180 0.51 10.72 15.00
C HIS A 180 1.76 10.99 14.18
N VAL A 181 1.74 10.79 12.86
CA VAL A 181 2.86 11.12 11.95
C VAL A 181 3.22 12.62 12.05
N GLU A 182 2.21 13.50 12.04
CA GLU A 182 2.40 14.94 12.14
C GLU A 182 2.97 15.36 13.52
N ARG A 183 2.57 14.70 14.60
CA ARG A 183 3.14 14.92 15.95
C ARG A 183 4.61 14.53 16.05
N GLU A 184 5.05 13.55 15.27
CA GLU A 184 6.48 13.17 15.17
C GLU A 184 7.28 14.13 14.26
N GLY A 185 6.62 15.13 13.63
CA GLY A 185 7.24 16.14 12.79
C GLY A 185 7.35 15.79 11.31
N GLY A 186 6.83 14.63 10.88
CA GLY A 186 6.73 14.25 9.46
C GLY A 186 5.52 14.89 8.78
N ARG A 187 5.60 15.12 7.46
CA ARG A 187 4.42 15.42 6.65
C ARG A 187 3.65 14.13 6.40
N CYS A 188 2.31 14.19 6.44
CA CYS A 188 1.46 13.04 6.14
C CYS A 188 0.50 13.33 4.98
N VAL A 189 0.35 12.38 4.06
CA VAL A 189 -0.68 12.38 3.02
C VAL A 189 -1.49 11.09 3.13
N VAL A 190 -2.81 11.21 3.24
CA VAL A 190 -3.72 10.07 3.33
C VAL A 190 -4.46 9.92 2.01
N ILE A 191 -4.51 8.71 1.46
CA ILE A 191 -5.13 8.41 0.17
C ILE A 191 -5.98 7.14 0.30
N ALA A 192 -7.29 7.30 0.11
CA ALA A 192 -8.23 6.18 0.11
C ALA A 192 -8.29 5.48 -1.25
N GLY A 193 -8.31 4.16 -1.27
CA GLY A 193 -8.54 3.35 -2.45
C GLY A 193 -8.00 1.93 -2.39
N ASP A 194 -8.32 1.17 -3.42
CA ASP A 194 -7.99 -0.26 -3.51
C ASP A 194 -6.65 -0.48 -4.22
N VAL A 195 -5.65 -0.98 -3.50
CA VAL A 195 -4.32 -1.30 -4.06
C VAL A 195 -4.35 -2.42 -5.13
N ARG A 196 -5.45 -3.13 -5.29
CA ARG A 196 -5.65 -4.09 -6.39
C ARG A 196 -6.03 -3.42 -7.71
N ASP A 197 -6.34 -2.12 -7.68
CA ASP A 197 -6.62 -1.35 -8.89
C ASP A 197 -5.34 -0.66 -9.39
N PRO A 198 -4.76 -1.10 -10.51
CA PRO A 198 -3.56 -0.47 -11.08
C PRO A 198 -3.75 1.02 -11.39
N LYS A 199 -4.98 1.45 -11.72
CA LYS A 199 -5.27 2.86 -11.98
C LYS A 199 -5.20 3.68 -10.68
N PHE A 200 -5.69 3.12 -9.58
CA PHE A 200 -5.54 3.73 -8.26
C PHE A 200 -4.06 3.83 -7.87
N CYS A 201 -3.31 2.74 -7.96
CA CYS A 201 -1.89 2.73 -7.62
C CYS A 201 -1.11 3.80 -8.41
N ASN A 202 -1.35 3.88 -9.73
CA ASN A 202 -0.71 4.89 -10.56
C ASN A 202 -1.08 6.34 -10.15
N ARG A 203 -2.32 6.60 -9.76
CA ARG A 203 -2.75 7.92 -9.27
C ARG A 203 -2.11 8.23 -7.92
N ALA A 204 -2.14 7.28 -6.98
CA ALA A 204 -1.57 7.45 -5.64
C ALA A 204 -0.07 7.75 -5.70
N VAL A 205 0.70 6.98 -6.48
CA VAL A 205 2.13 7.23 -6.68
C VAL A 205 2.40 8.63 -7.24
N LYS A 206 1.65 9.06 -8.27
CA LYS A 206 1.78 10.41 -8.84
C LYS A 206 1.43 11.50 -7.82
N GLN A 207 0.39 11.29 -7.03
CA GLN A 207 -0.05 12.24 -6.00
C GLN A 207 1.01 12.38 -4.91
N VAL A 208 1.57 11.28 -4.40
CA VAL A 208 2.64 11.29 -3.40
C VAL A 208 3.92 11.91 -3.95
N ALA A 209 4.33 11.52 -5.16
CA ALA A 209 5.52 12.10 -5.81
C ALA A 209 5.37 13.62 -6.00
N LYS A 210 4.16 14.11 -6.33
CA LYS A 210 3.87 15.55 -6.43
C LYS A 210 3.92 16.22 -5.05
N ALA A 211 3.35 15.60 -4.01
CA ALA A 211 3.26 16.17 -2.67
C ALA A 211 4.61 16.24 -1.96
N PHE A 212 5.46 15.23 -2.12
CA PHE A 212 6.73 15.12 -1.42
C PHE A 212 7.95 15.39 -2.29
N GLY A 213 7.80 15.47 -3.62
CA GLY A 213 8.89 15.66 -4.56
C GLY A 213 9.60 14.36 -4.97
N GLY A 214 9.06 13.19 -4.62
CA GLY A 214 9.59 11.87 -4.97
C GLY A 214 9.12 10.79 -4.01
N ILE A 215 9.64 9.56 -4.16
CA ILE A 215 9.35 8.41 -3.31
C ILE A 215 10.64 7.60 -3.18
N ASP A 216 11.02 7.26 -1.95
CA ASP A 216 12.25 6.51 -1.66
C ASP A 216 11.93 5.12 -1.11
N ILE A 217 10.80 4.98 -0.40
CA ILE A 217 10.45 3.75 0.31
C ILE A 217 9.00 3.37 -0.02
N LEU A 218 8.79 2.09 -0.29
CA LEU A 218 7.46 1.49 -0.42
C LEU A 218 7.33 0.34 0.59
N VAL A 219 6.32 0.44 1.46
CA VAL A 219 5.95 -0.62 2.40
C VAL A 219 4.65 -1.27 1.94
N ASN A 220 4.75 -2.47 1.41
CA ASN A 220 3.60 -3.30 1.04
C ASN A 220 3.08 -4.05 2.27
N ASN A 221 2.19 -3.39 3.04
CA ASN A 221 1.62 -3.94 4.27
C ASN A 221 0.12 -4.24 4.13
N ALA A 222 -0.59 -3.58 3.23
CA ALA A 222 -2.02 -3.83 3.03
C ALA A 222 -2.28 -5.32 2.75
N ALA A 223 -3.13 -5.93 3.57
CA ALA A 223 -3.45 -7.35 3.47
C ALA A 223 -4.91 -7.60 3.86
N PHE A 224 -5.46 -8.70 3.35
CA PHE A 224 -6.71 -9.27 3.82
C PHE A 224 -6.46 -10.71 4.20
N GLN A 225 -6.79 -11.07 5.45
CA GLN A 225 -6.66 -12.42 5.94
C GLN A 225 -8.03 -13.02 6.22
N LEU A 226 -8.23 -14.23 5.73
CA LEU A 226 -9.35 -15.08 6.06
C LEU A 226 -8.85 -16.22 6.93
N HIS A 227 -9.44 -16.34 8.13
CA HIS A 227 -9.08 -17.45 9.01
C HIS A 227 -9.66 -18.75 8.47
N CYS A 228 -8.80 -19.71 8.17
CA CYS A 228 -9.19 -21.08 7.79
C CYS A 228 -8.77 -22.06 8.89
N HIS A 229 -9.72 -22.88 9.34
CA HIS A 229 -9.45 -23.90 10.37
C HIS A 229 -8.71 -25.12 9.83
N ARG A 230 -8.71 -25.32 8.52
CA ARG A 230 -8.03 -26.45 7.86
C ARG A 230 -7.13 -25.93 6.75
N LEU A 231 -5.91 -26.42 6.74
CA LEU A 231 -5.02 -26.38 5.60
C LEU A 231 -5.30 -27.66 4.81
N GLU A 232 -6.01 -27.55 3.71
CA GLU A 232 -6.23 -28.65 2.74
C GLU A 232 -5.41 -28.35 1.50
#